data_6a3626212cc8cc5ecda28720bf6f4c19
#
_entry.id   6a3626212cc8cc5ecda28720bf6f4c19
#
_cell.length_a   1.000
_cell.length_b   1.000
_cell.length_c   1.000
_cell.angle_alpha   90.00
_cell.angle_beta   90.00
_cell.angle_gamma   90.00
#
_symmetry.space_group_name_H-M   'P 1'
#
loop_
_entity.id
_entity.type
_entity.pdbx_description
1 polymer ?
#
loop_
_entity_poly.entity_id
_entity_poly.type
_entity_poly.pdbx_seq_one_letter_code
_entity_poly.pdbx_strand_id
1 'polypeptide(L)' 'MDRFKGIDKDTRKVLKALEEAGFVIRRAKSGHPMVYKDNMLISTFSGTASDSRAFRNSLAPLRRAGFEWPPRR' A
#
# COMPACT_ATOMS: atom_id res chain seq x y z
N MET A 1 13.92 11.72 -6.26
CA MET A 1 13.39 11.89 -4.91
C MET A 1 12.53 10.69 -4.51
N ASP A 2 12.77 10.19 -3.32
CA ASP A 2 12.09 8.99 -2.89
C ASP A 2 10.80 9.32 -2.14
N ARG A 3 9.65 9.11 -2.80
CA ARG A 3 8.36 9.39 -2.20
C ARG A 3 8.04 8.44 -1.04
N PHE A 4 8.74 7.33 -0.97
CA PHE A 4 8.49 6.31 0.02
C PHE A 4 9.59 6.24 1.07
N LYS A 5 10.28 7.36 1.25
CA LYS A 5 11.35 7.42 2.24
C LYS A 5 10.82 7.07 3.64
N GLY A 6 11.56 6.26 4.35
CA GLY A 6 11.14 5.83 5.68
C GLY A 6 10.17 4.67 5.66
N ILE A 7 9.75 4.23 4.48
CA ILE A 7 8.86 3.10 4.36
C ILE A 7 9.68 1.84 4.12
N ASP A 8 9.25 0.77 4.73
CA ASP A 8 9.85 -0.53 4.65
C ASP A 8 9.96 -1.03 3.20
N LYS A 9 10.97 -1.85 2.94
CA LYS A 9 11.24 -2.33 1.59
C LYS A 9 10.08 -3.11 1.00
N ASP A 10 9.49 -4.01 1.77
CA ASP A 10 8.38 -4.81 1.28
C ASP A 10 7.15 -3.95 0.99
N THR A 11 6.86 -3.00 1.87
CA THR A 11 5.75 -2.08 1.67
C THR A 11 5.98 -1.22 0.44
N ARG A 12 7.21 -0.78 0.21
CA ARG A 12 7.51 0.02 -0.98
C ARG A 12 7.24 -0.76 -2.26
N LYS A 13 7.56 -2.05 -2.27
CA LYS A 13 7.27 -2.89 -3.43
C LYS A 13 5.78 -2.94 -3.73
N VAL A 14 4.99 -3.11 -2.68
CA VAL A 14 3.54 -3.16 -2.83
C VAL A 14 3.01 -1.83 -3.33
N LEU A 15 3.51 -0.72 -2.78
CA LEU A 15 3.05 0.60 -3.19
C LEU A 15 3.34 0.88 -4.66
N LYS A 16 4.51 0.47 -5.13
CA LYS A 16 4.83 0.63 -6.55
C LYS A 16 3.90 -0.20 -7.42
N ALA A 17 3.63 -1.43 -7.01
CA ALA A 17 2.72 -2.29 -7.76
C ALA A 17 1.31 -1.72 -7.78
N LEU A 18 0.89 -1.11 -6.68
CA LEU A 18 -0.42 -0.48 -6.61
C LEU A 18 -0.53 0.68 -7.59
N GLU A 19 0.51 1.50 -7.67
CA GLU A 19 0.50 2.61 -8.62
C GLU A 19 0.41 2.11 -10.05
N GLU A 20 1.13 1.02 -10.35
CA GLU A 20 1.08 0.44 -11.69
C GLU A 20 -0.30 -0.15 -11.99
N ALA A 21 -1.01 -0.56 -10.95
CA ALA A 21 -2.35 -1.11 -11.11
C ALA A 21 -3.43 -0.03 -11.18
N GLY A 22 -3.05 1.24 -11.06
CA GLY A 22 -4.00 2.34 -11.18
C GLY A 22 -4.46 2.93 -9.86
N PHE A 23 -3.89 2.50 -8.76
CA PHE A 23 -4.21 3.08 -7.45
C PHE A 23 -3.38 4.33 -7.21
N VAL A 24 -3.87 5.19 -6.35
CA VAL A 24 -3.18 6.44 -5.98
C VAL A 24 -2.68 6.32 -4.56
N ILE A 25 -1.42 6.66 -4.36
CA ILE A 25 -0.79 6.59 -3.04
C ILE A 25 -0.61 7.99 -2.50
N ARG A 26 -1.06 8.20 -1.27
CA ARG A 26 -0.85 9.46 -0.57
C ARG A 26 -0.31 9.16 0.81
N ARG A 27 0.35 10.15 1.42
CA ARG A 27 0.86 9.97 2.77
C ARG A 27 0.06 10.83 3.74
N ALA A 28 -0.35 10.21 4.84
CA ALA A 28 -1.04 10.94 5.90
C ALA A 28 -0.06 11.84 6.64
N LYS A 29 -0.56 12.72 7.47
CA LYS A 29 0.29 13.57 8.31
C LYS A 29 1.21 12.73 9.19
N SER A 30 0.73 11.58 9.61
CA SER A 30 1.53 10.64 10.41
C SER A 30 2.62 9.95 9.60
N GLY A 31 2.59 10.10 8.26
CA GLY A 31 3.56 9.46 7.40
C GLY A 31 3.14 8.11 6.87
N HIS A 32 2.00 7.60 7.28
CA HIS A 32 1.51 6.31 6.81
C HIS A 32 0.99 6.41 5.38
N PRO A 33 1.33 5.46 4.51
CA PRO A 33 0.80 5.47 3.15
C PRO A 33 -0.69 5.14 3.13
N MET A 34 -1.44 5.92 2.35
CA MET A 34 -2.86 5.69 2.15
C MET A 34 -3.10 5.38 0.69
N VAL A 35 -3.91 4.36 0.42
CA VAL A 35 -4.19 3.90 -0.94
C VAL A 35 -5.60 4.30 -1.32
N TYR A 36 -5.71 5.01 -2.43
CA TYR A 36 -7.00 5.48 -2.96
C TYR A 36 -7.25 4.89 -4.33
N LYS A 37 -8.51 4.71 -4.65
CA LYS A 37 -8.93 4.40 -6.01
C LYS A 37 -10.26 5.12 -6.26
N ASP A 38 -10.34 5.80 -7.41
CA ASP A 38 -11.53 6.58 -7.78
C ASP A 38 -11.93 7.56 -6.68
N ASN A 39 -10.92 8.20 -6.08
CA ASN A 39 -11.08 9.18 -5.01
C ASN A 39 -11.63 8.59 -3.72
N MET A 40 -11.59 7.28 -3.58
CA MET A 40 -12.03 6.61 -2.36
C MET A 40 -10.85 5.98 -1.64
N LEU A 41 -10.79 6.16 -0.33
CA LEU A 41 -9.77 5.51 0.47
C LEU A 41 -10.08 4.02 0.55
N ILE A 42 -9.14 3.20 0.07
CA ILE A 42 -9.31 1.75 0.07
C ILE A 42 -8.61 1.12 1.27
N SER A 43 -7.39 1.57 1.54
CA SER A 43 -6.61 0.97 2.62
C SER A 43 -5.53 1.91 3.10
N THR A 44 -5.00 1.65 4.29
CA THR A 44 -3.90 2.40 4.86
C THR A 44 -2.89 1.39 5.39
N PHE A 45 -1.61 1.64 5.12
CA PHE A 45 -0.54 0.80 5.66
C PHE A 45 0.03 1.43 6.91
N SER A 46 0.23 0.60 7.94
CA SER A 46 0.98 1.07 9.09
C SER A 46 2.46 1.16 8.70
N GLY A 47 3.19 2.03 9.35
CA GLY A 47 4.55 2.35 8.92
C GLY A 47 5.63 1.35 9.30
N THR A 48 5.29 0.27 9.99
CA THR A 48 6.30 -0.67 10.45
C THR A 48 6.09 -2.04 9.86
N ALA A 49 7.17 -2.60 9.32
CA ALA A 49 7.15 -3.92 8.71
C ALA A 49 7.23 -5.04 9.73
N SER A 50 7.47 -4.71 10.97
CA SER A 50 7.61 -5.73 12.00
C SER A 50 6.32 -6.47 12.30
N ASP A 51 5.20 -5.91 11.84
CA ASP A 51 3.90 -6.55 12.05
C ASP A 51 3.36 -7.08 10.73
N SER A 52 3.67 -8.35 10.46
CA SER A 52 3.22 -8.98 9.21
C SER A 52 1.70 -9.14 9.17
N ARG A 53 1.06 -9.22 10.33
CA ARG A 53 -0.39 -9.32 10.37
C ARG A 53 -1.04 -8.02 9.90
N ALA A 54 -0.52 -6.88 10.37
CA ALA A 54 -1.04 -5.60 9.92
C ALA A 54 -0.85 -5.42 8.43
N PHE A 55 0.28 -5.89 7.90
CA PHE A 55 0.56 -5.83 6.48
C PHE A 55 -0.47 -6.63 5.69
N ARG A 56 -0.76 -7.85 6.12
CA ARG A 56 -1.77 -8.69 5.45
C ARG A 56 -3.15 -8.06 5.54
N ASN A 57 -3.49 -7.50 6.70
CA ASN A 57 -4.79 -6.88 6.88
C ASN A 57 -4.96 -5.68 5.95
N SER A 58 -3.88 -4.95 5.72
CA SER A 58 -3.94 -3.82 4.79
C SER A 58 -4.12 -4.27 3.35
N LEU A 59 -3.64 -5.46 3.01
CA LEU A 59 -3.78 -5.98 1.65
C LEU A 59 -5.19 -6.50 1.36
N ALA A 60 -5.91 -6.95 2.39
CA ALA A 60 -7.22 -7.57 2.18
C ALA A 60 -8.20 -6.68 1.42
N PRO A 61 -8.43 -5.40 1.82
CA PRO A 61 -9.34 -4.56 1.04
C PRO A 61 -8.83 -4.26 -0.36
N LEU A 62 -7.51 -4.25 -0.55
CA LEU A 62 -6.94 -4.03 -1.86
C LEU A 62 -7.21 -5.20 -2.79
N ARG A 63 -7.14 -6.42 -2.26
CA ARG A 63 -7.46 -7.61 -3.04
C ARG A 63 -8.92 -7.60 -3.45
N ARG A 64 -9.79 -7.14 -2.58
CA ARG A 64 -11.22 -7.02 -2.90
C ARG A 64 -11.44 -6.01 -4.01
N ALA A 65 -10.57 -5.01 -4.10
CA ALA A 65 -10.65 -4.00 -5.15
C ALA A 65 -10.00 -4.45 -6.46
N GLY A 66 -9.50 -5.69 -6.51
CA GLY A 66 -8.93 -6.24 -7.73
C GLY A 66 -7.42 -6.28 -7.79
N PHE A 67 -6.75 -5.88 -6.72
CA PHE A 67 -5.29 -5.89 -6.69
C PHE A 67 -4.76 -7.28 -6.34
N GLU A 68 -3.77 -7.74 -7.09
CA GLU A 68 -3.12 -9.02 -6.82
C GLU A 68 -1.75 -8.83 -6.20
N TRP A 69 -1.55 -9.44 -5.03
CA TRP A 69 -0.25 -9.43 -4.39
C TRP A 69 -0.06 -10.71 -3.58
N PRO A 70 1.03 -11.41 -3.73
CA PRO A 70 2.09 -11.13 -4.71
C PRO A 70 1.60 -11.36 -6.14
N PRO A 71 2.24 -10.72 -7.12
CA PRO A 71 1.79 -10.86 -8.51
C PRO A 71 1.96 -12.30 -8.99
N ARG A 72 1.00 -12.75 -9.77
CA ARG A 72 1.10 -14.06 -10.40
C ARG A 72 1.93 -14.01 -11.64
N ARG A 73 2.70 -15.04 -11.86
CA ARG A 73 3.55 -15.12 -13.04
C ARG A 73 3.16 -16.28 -13.90
#